data_4e73ce1b51f8b3358ed1314b38a746e6
#
_entry.id   4e73ce1b51f8b3358ed1314b38a746e6
#
_cell.length_a   1.000
_cell.length_b   1.000
_cell.length_c   1.000
_cell.angle_alpha   90.00
_cell.angle_beta   90.00
_cell.angle_gamma   90.00
#
_symmetry.space_group_name_H-M   'P 1'
#
loop_
_entity.id
_entity.type
_entity.pdbx_description
1 polymer ?
#
loop_
_entity_poly.entity_id
_entity_poly.type
_entity_poly.pdbx_seq_one_letter_code
_entity_poly.pdbx_strand_id
1 'polypeptide(L)'
;MRALLPLLLLSAPALGSGVADYGNELMPGEPAGVRLTGYFRLRGELLDNLDLSRGPTPSGRALFPQPLGEPTASLLTAADGRLRTDVVAQGPGGGVAAVARIDWLDNVQLGSSPFVTPGFGASPTPAATPGQVPSLNAKLRFAYGVASTPVGVLAAGRMGAHWGLGMLANGGDCPDCDGGDAADRVAFVTPLLQHLFAVTYDWSATGPFTPRKDARRVVDLDPADDVRTVSFAVFQPHDADAVARRGKAGKWTWDYGVVASYRWQDKDVPATYLNLSTPVTVDASQVMSRGYQALSTDAWVRLITPTVRVEGEAVLMLGRVAQPSLVPGVLLNSPVTSTQWGFALESDYGEADAPWHFGLDLGAASGDSAPGFGAFPAANAQAVPGELDAPQANPPRDTTVNNFRFNPDYRVDRILFRELIGTVTDAAYAKPWVAWRPLRLSSGTLSLHAAAIGSTALLASSTPSGQAPLGVEVDGTARWESRDGFRASLEHAVLFPLSGLDNPALGLRAQPAQSLRLRLTYAF
;
A
#
# COMPACT_ATOMS: atom_id res chain seq x y z
N MET A 1 20.74 41.49 19.16
CA MET A 1 21.05 40.15 18.68
C MET A 1 19.87 39.26 19.04
N ARG A 2 18.93 39.07 18.13
CA ARG A 2 17.80 38.13 18.31
C ARG A 2 18.19 36.84 17.61
N ALA A 3 18.38 35.80 18.36
CA ALA A 3 18.62 34.45 17.86
C ALA A 3 17.36 33.99 17.08
N LEU A 4 17.46 33.89 15.78
CA LEU A 4 16.51 33.18 14.93
C LEU A 4 16.70 31.68 15.21
N LEU A 5 15.78 31.12 16.00
CA LEU A 5 15.56 29.67 16.01
C LEU A 5 15.20 29.24 14.58
N PRO A 6 15.86 28.23 14.00
CA PRO A 6 15.38 27.63 12.78
C PRO A 6 14.06 26.91 13.13
N LEU A 7 12.95 27.47 12.68
CA LEU A 7 11.69 26.76 12.65
C LEU A 7 11.87 25.58 11.69
N LEU A 8 12.17 24.42 12.22
CA LEU A 8 11.91 23.15 11.56
C LEU A 8 10.42 23.20 11.18
N LEU A 9 10.14 23.23 9.90
CA LEU A 9 8.79 23.06 9.36
C LEU A 9 8.31 21.66 9.75
N LEU A 10 7.69 21.59 10.89
CA LEU A 10 6.79 20.52 11.24
C LEU A 10 5.59 20.67 10.30
N SER A 11 5.64 20.01 9.13
CA SER A 11 4.40 19.45 8.63
C SER A 11 3.81 18.72 9.84
N ALA A 12 2.60 19.09 10.25
CA ALA A 12 1.93 18.36 11.33
C ALA A 12 2.13 16.87 11.02
N PRO A 13 2.76 16.09 11.92
CA PRO A 13 3.03 14.70 11.61
C PRO A 13 1.70 14.06 11.29
N ALA A 14 1.58 13.49 10.10
CA ALA A 14 0.50 12.57 9.82
C ALA A 14 0.47 11.59 10.98
N LEU A 15 -0.71 11.25 11.52
CA LEU A 15 -0.80 10.23 12.55
C LEU A 15 -0.10 8.99 12.01
N GLY A 16 0.97 8.58 12.66
CA GLY A 16 1.63 7.33 12.35
C GLY A 16 0.64 6.19 12.54
N SER A 17 0.71 5.17 11.70
CA SER A 17 -0.25 4.08 11.68
C SER A 17 0.36 2.74 12.11
N GLY A 18 1.61 2.74 12.54
CA GLY A 18 2.34 1.54 12.94
C GLY A 18 2.25 1.22 14.44
N VAL A 19 2.64 0.01 14.80
CA VAL A 19 2.78 -0.42 16.21
C VAL A 19 3.76 0.49 16.98
N ALA A 20 4.75 1.05 16.28
CA ALA A 20 5.71 2.00 16.84
C ALA A 20 5.10 3.35 17.22
N ASP A 21 3.94 3.68 16.67
CA ASP A 21 3.29 4.98 16.83
C ASP A 21 2.18 4.96 17.90
N TYR A 22 1.75 3.77 18.35
CA TYR A 22 0.69 3.67 19.34
C TYR A 22 1.08 4.32 20.67
N GLY A 23 0.34 5.33 21.05
CA GLY A 23 0.61 6.15 22.23
C GLY A 23 1.20 7.53 21.90
N ASN A 24 1.64 7.79 20.66
CA ASN A 24 2.08 9.12 20.24
C ASN A 24 0.94 10.14 20.24
N GLU A 25 -0.31 9.68 20.22
CA GLU A 25 -1.53 10.51 20.35
C GLU A 25 -1.75 11.03 21.76
N LEU A 26 -1.16 10.37 22.77
CA LEU A 26 -1.30 10.74 24.17
C LEU A 26 -0.42 11.94 24.49
N MET A 27 -0.98 12.90 25.22
CA MET A 27 -0.27 14.10 25.70
C MET A 27 -0.43 14.22 27.23
N PRO A 28 0.33 13.43 28.02
CA PRO A 28 0.20 13.46 29.47
C PRO A 28 0.40 14.87 30.04
N GLY A 29 -0.53 15.30 30.92
CA GLY A 29 -0.54 16.64 31.51
C GLY A 29 -1.33 17.70 30.74
N GLU A 30 -1.74 17.42 29.48
CA GLU A 30 -2.56 18.34 28.71
C GLU A 30 -4.06 18.24 29.09
N PRO A 31 -4.81 19.36 28.98
CA PRO A 31 -6.26 19.33 29.20
C PRO A 31 -6.97 18.53 28.11
N ALA A 32 -8.22 18.14 28.39
CA ALA A 32 -9.09 17.54 27.38
C ALA A 32 -9.22 18.46 26.15
N GLY A 33 -9.13 17.87 24.97
CA GLY A 33 -9.16 18.64 23.72
C GLY A 33 -9.38 17.77 22.49
N VAL A 34 -9.65 18.43 21.38
CA VAL A 34 -9.76 17.78 20.06
C VAL A 34 -8.76 18.43 19.13
N ARG A 35 -7.91 17.61 18.51
CA ARG A 35 -7.00 18.00 17.45
C ARG A 35 -7.53 17.42 16.13
N LEU A 36 -7.59 18.27 15.12
CA LEU A 36 -7.97 17.90 13.76
C LEU A 36 -6.83 18.29 12.82
N THR A 37 -6.41 17.33 12.01
CA THR A 37 -5.41 17.53 10.96
C THR A 37 -5.88 16.81 9.70
N GLY A 38 -5.28 17.09 8.55
CA GLY A 38 -5.67 16.41 7.35
C GLY A 38 -5.09 17.01 6.09
N TYR A 39 -5.61 16.55 4.95
CA TYR A 39 -5.27 17.11 3.66
C TYR A 39 -6.39 16.92 2.64
N PHE A 40 -6.47 17.84 1.69
CA PHE A 40 -7.15 17.66 0.43
C PHE A 40 -6.10 17.41 -0.66
N ARG A 41 -6.28 16.34 -1.45
CA ARG A 41 -5.46 16.00 -2.61
C ARG A 41 -6.30 16.03 -3.88
N LEU A 42 -5.79 16.68 -4.92
CA LEU A 42 -6.23 16.57 -6.30
C LEU A 42 -5.09 15.92 -7.10
N ARG A 43 -5.41 14.92 -7.92
CA ARG A 43 -4.47 14.26 -8.81
C ARG A 43 -5.07 14.18 -10.20
N GLY A 44 -4.32 14.61 -11.23
CA GLY A 44 -4.64 14.48 -12.64
C GLY A 44 -3.55 13.70 -13.34
N GLU A 45 -3.92 12.82 -14.26
CA GLU A 45 -3.01 11.89 -14.93
C GLU A 45 -3.27 11.83 -16.42
N LEU A 46 -2.17 11.78 -17.18
CA LEU A 46 -2.14 11.44 -18.60
C LEU A 46 -1.31 10.17 -18.72
N LEU A 47 -1.89 9.11 -19.28
CA LEU A 47 -1.29 7.79 -19.42
C LEU A 47 -1.24 7.44 -20.89
N ASP A 48 -0.04 7.32 -21.45
CA ASP A 48 0.17 7.06 -22.86
C ASP A 48 0.83 5.71 -23.07
N ASN A 49 0.20 4.88 -23.89
CA ASN A 49 0.66 3.57 -24.34
C ASN A 49 0.97 2.57 -23.19
N LEU A 50 0.21 2.57 -22.10
CA LEU A 50 0.44 1.64 -21.00
C LEU A 50 0.09 0.18 -21.35
N ASP A 51 -0.61 -0.10 -22.43
CA ASP A 51 -0.77 -1.45 -23.00
C ASP A 51 0.45 -1.92 -23.82
N LEU A 52 1.48 -1.05 -23.95
CA LEU A 52 2.74 -1.26 -24.62
C LEU A 52 2.62 -1.60 -26.12
N SER A 53 1.48 -1.38 -26.74
CA SER A 53 1.19 -1.71 -28.16
C SER A 53 1.59 -3.14 -28.54
N ARG A 54 1.55 -4.08 -27.60
CA ARG A 54 2.01 -5.47 -27.79
C ARG A 54 0.90 -6.46 -28.13
N GLY A 55 -0.31 -5.96 -28.27
CA GLY A 55 -1.50 -6.78 -28.48
C GLY A 55 -1.97 -7.53 -27.21
N PRO A 56 -3.09 -8.27 -27.32
CA PRO A 56 -3.71 -8.92 -26.17
C PRO A 56 -2.89 -10.08 -25.62
N THR A 57 -3.16 -10.40 -24.34
CA THR A 57 -2.72 -11.63 -23.68
C THR A 57 -3.49 -12.84 -24.23
N PRO A 58 -3.12 -14.08 -23.91
CA PRO A 58 -3.86 -15.29 -24.33
C PRO A 58 -5.34 -15.29 -23.90
N SER A 59 -5.68 -14.63 -22.80
CA SER A 59 -7.09 -14.44 -22.37
C SER A 59 -7.83 -13.36 -23.15
N GLY A 60 -7.21 -12.71 -24.12
CA GLY A 60 -7.81 -11.66 -24.95
C GLY A 60 -7.84 -10.29 -24.30
N ARG A 61 -7.10 -10.05 -23.21
CA ARG A 61 -7.04 -8.76 -22.50
C ARG A 61 -5.79 -7.97 -22.89
N ALA A 62 -5.92 -6.65 -22.99
CA ALA A 62 -4.77 -5.75 -23.03
C ALA A 62 -4.08 -5.72 -21.66
N LEU A 63 -2.77 -5.38 -21.60
CA LEU A 63 -2.04 -5.22 -20.33
C LEU A 63 -2.59 -4.07 -19.49
N PHE A 64 -3.10 -3.04 -20.15
CA PHE A 64 -3.73 -1.86 -19.54
C PHE A 64 -4.97 -1.47 -20.34
N PRO A 65 -5.98 -0.82 -19.74
CA PRO A 65 -7.14 -0.35 -20.47
C PRO A 65 -6.79 0.50 -21.70
N GLN A 66 -7.52 0.31 -22.78
CA GLN A 66 -7.37 1.05 -24.03
C GLN A 66 -8.60 1.96 -24.27
N PRO A 67 -8.43 3.10 -24.99
CA PRO A 67 -9.55 3.93 -25.36
C PRO A 67 -10.57 3.17 -26.21
N LEU A 68 -11.85 3.25 -25.85
CA LEU A 68 -12.92 2.50 -26.54
C LEU A 68 -13.31 3.12 -27.90
N GLY A 69 -13.21 4.45 -28.01
CA GLY A 69 -13.67 5.18 -29.21
C GLY A 69 -12.70 5.16 -30.38
N GLU A 70 -11.42 5.02 -30.08
CA GLU A 70 -10.35 5.00 -31.07
C GLU A 70 -9.33 3.91 -30.70
N PRO A 71 -9.44 2.69 -31.21
CA PRO A 71 -8.56 1.59 -30.87
C PRO A 71 -7.07 1.83 -31.18
N THR A 72 -6.78 2.82 -32.02
CA THR A 72 -5.39 3.24 -32.35
C THR A 72 -4.88 4.35 -31.43
N ALA A 73 -5.75 4.96 -30.61
CA ALA A 73 -5.31 5.94 -29.63
C ALA A 73 -4.72 5.22 -28.41
N SER A 74 -3.64 5.78 -27.86
CA SER A 74 -2.93 5.22 -26.71
C SER A 74 -3.09 6.05 -25.44
N LEU A 75 -3.66 7.27 -25.54
CA LEU A 75 -3.76 8.23 -24.47
C LEU A 75 -5.04 8.07 -23.65
N LEU A 76 -4.88 7.84 -22.36
CA LEU A 76 -5.94 7.89 -21.36
C LEU A 76 -5.73 9.05 -20.40
N THR A 77 -6.82 9.60 -19.88
CA THR A 77 -6.81 10.66 -18.88
C THR A 77 -7.63 10.26 -17.68
N ALA A 78 -7.14 10.58 -16.48
CA ALA A 78 -7.86 10.37 -15.24
C ALA A 78 -7.66 11.57 -14.30
N ALA A 79 -8.61 11.78 -13.40
CA ALA A 79 -8.44 12.71 -12.30
C ALA A 79 -9.19 12.19 -11.08
N ASP A 80 -8.57 12.30 -9.90
CA ASP A 80 -9.19 11.91 -8.64
C ASP A 80 -8.96 12.93 -7.53
N GLY A 81 -9.82 12.89 -6.53
CA GLY A 81 -9.73 13.68 -5.33
C GLY A 81 -9.79 12.85 -4.07
N ARG A 82 -9.04 13.26 -3.03
CA ARG A 82 -9.14 12.71 -1.67
C ARG A 82 -9.21 13.84 -0.66
N LEU A 83 -10.15 13.73 0.27
CA LEU A 83 -10.17 14.55 1.49
C LEU A 83 -10.04 13.62 2.68
N ARG A 84 -8.88 13.65 3.36
CA ARG A 84 -8.60 12.88 4.58
C ARG A 84 -8.60 13.79 5.77
N THR A 85 -9.21 13.34 6.88
CA THR A 85 -9.12 14.00 8.18
C THR A 85 -8.72 12.99 9.24
N ASP A 86 -7.80 13.42 10.11
CA ASP A 86 -7.40 12.72 11.32
C ASP A 86 -7.93 13.50 12.53
N VAL A 87 -8.63 12.82 13.40
CA VAL A 87 -9.22 13.39 14.62
C VAL A 87 -8.65 12.68 15.82
N VAL A 88 -8.10 13.43 16.76
CA VAL A 88 -7.65 12.91 18.05
C VAL A 88 -8.41 13.65 19.16
N ALA A 89 -9.27 12.95 19.88
CA ALA A 89 -9.99 13.46 21.03
C ALA A 89 -9.32 12.95 22.30
N GLN A 90 -8.69 13.86 23.05
CA GLN A 90 -8.00 13.57 24.30
C GLN A 90 -8.91 13.72 25.50
N GLY A 91 -8.85 12.76 26.43
CA GLY A 91 -9.49 12.84 27.73
C GLY A 91 -8.75 13.76 28.70
N PRO A 92 -9.39 14.05 29.86
CA PRO A 92 -8.77 14.84 30.92
C PRO A 92 -7.44 14.23 31.37
N GLY A 93 -6.40 15.09 31.46
CA GLY A 93 -5.06 14.63 31.86
C GLY A 93 -4.23 13.93 30.79
N GLY A 94 -4.74 13.82 29.56
CA GLY A 94 -3.98 13.34 28.39
C GLY A 94 -3.56 11.88 28.40
N GLY A 95 -4.01 11.10 29.38
CA GLY A 95 -3.67 9.67 29.50
C GLY A 95 -4.55 8.73 28.69
N VAL A 96 -5.60 9.24 28.06
CA VAL A 96 -6.51 8.49 27.18
C VAL A 96 -6.84 9.34 25.96
N ALA A 97 -7.01 8.69 24.80
CA ALA A 97 -7.47 9.35 23.59
C ALA A 97 -8.34 8.41 22.75
N ALA A 98 -9.24 9.00 21.96
CA ALA A 98 -9.93 8.34 20.86
C ALA A 98 -9.43 8.92 19.54
N VAL A 99 -9.14 8.05 18.59
CA VAL A 99 -8.53 8.40 17.30
C VAL A 99 -9.44 7.94 16.18
N ALA A 100 -9.64 8.80 15.18
CA ALA A 100 -10.35 8.44 13.97
C ALA A 100 -9.65 9.01 12.73
N ARG A 101 -9.55 8.22 11.66
CA ARG A 101 -9.16 8.68 10.32
C ARG A 101 -10.30 8.43 9.35
N ILE A 102 -10.73 9.47 8.67
CA ILE A 102 -11.84 9.43 7.73
C ILE A 102 -11.38 9.96 6.37
N ASP A 103 -11.55 9.18 5.33
CA ASP A 103 -11.48 9.64 3.94
C ASP A 103 -12.91 10.02 3.50
N TRP A 104 -13.22 11.32 3.49
CA TRP A 104 -14.53 11.83 3.05
C TRP A 104 -14.74 11.69 1.55
N LEU A 105 -13.62 11.82 0.80
CA LEU A 105 -13.49 11.43 -0.59
C LEU A 105 -12.34 10.42 -0.63
N ASP A 106 -12.60 9.20 -1.07
CA ASP A 106 -11.58 8.13 -1.12
C ASP A 106 -11.20 7.86 -2.57
N ASN A 107 -10.26 8.64 -3.11
CA ASN A 107 -9.84 8.59 -4.51
C ASN A 107 -11.05 8.69 -5.47
N VAL A 108 -11.96 9.62 -5.18
CA VAL A 108 -13.15 9.80 -6.00
C VAL A 108 -12.75 10.34 -7.35
N GLN A 109 -13.13 9.61 -8.41
CA GLN A 109 -12.90 10.05 -9.78
C GLN A 109 -13.68 11.35 -10.04
N LEU A 110 -12.97 12.34 -10.56
CA LEU A 110 -13.55 13.63 -10.92
C LEU A 110 -14.06 13.62 -12.35
N GLY A 111 -15.10 14.40 -12.59
CA GLY A 111 -15.77 14.49 -13.89
C GLY A 111 -17.00 13.62 -13.98
N SER A 112 -17.55 13.50 -15.19
CA SER A 112 -18.76 12.75 -15.46
C SER A 112 -18.51 11.26 -15.59
N SER A 113 -19.47 10.44 -15.16
CA SER A 113 -19.42 9.00 -15.44
C SER A 113 -19.55 8.75 -16.94
N PRO A 114 -18.67 7.93 -17.57
CA PRO A 114 -18.76 7.64 -19.00
C PRO A 114 -20.00 6.82 -19.39
N PHE A 115 -20.69 6.21 -18.42
CA PHE A 115 -21.87 5.38 -18.65
C PHE A 115 -23.19 6.11 -18.44
N VAL A 116 -23.16 7.42 -18.19
CA VAL A 116 -24.39 8.20 -18.08
C VAL A 116 -24.92 8.46 -19.47
N THR A 117 -26.16 8.01 -19.75
CA THR A 117 -26.88 8.34 -20.98
C THR A 117 -26.96 9.85 -21.07
N PRO A 118 -26.53 10.49 -22.17
CA PRO A 118 -26.71 11.92 -22.37
C PRO A 118 -28.19 12.22 -22.32
N GLY A 119 -28.70 12.70 -21.19
CA GLY A 119 -30.08 13.10 -21.04
C GLY A 119 -30.27 14.51 -21.58
N PHE A 120 -31.38 14.75 -22.24
CA PHE A 120 -31.81 16.12 -22.62
C PHE A 120 -32.01 17.06 -21.41
N GLY A 121 -31.81 16.61 -20.21
CA GLY A 121 -31.89 17.37 -18.98
C GLY A 121 -30.54 17.84 -18.39
N ALA A 122 -29.42 17.64 -19.10
CA ALA A 122 -28.13 18.15 -18.65
C ALA A 122 -28.12 19.69 -18.76
N SER A 123 -27.65 20.35 -17.68
CA SER A 123 -27.48 21.81 -17.72
C SER A 123 -26.47 22.19 -18.82
N PRO A 124 -26.76 23.19 -19.66
CA PRO A 124 -25.80 23.67 -20.65
C PRO A 124 -24.61 24.42 -20.02
N THR A 125 -24.61 24.63 -18.70
CA THR A 125 -23.52 25.29 -17.99
C THR A 125 -22.38 24.31 -17.80
N PRO A 126 -21.14 24.57 -18.27
CA PRO A 126 -20.00 23.62 -18.20
C PRO A 126 -19.66 23.15 -16.79
N ALA A 127 -19.99 23.94 -15.76
CA ALA A 127 -19.67 23.65 -14.36
C ALA A 127 -20.73 22.78 -13.64
N ALA A 128 -21.88 22.51 -14.25
CA ALA A 128 -22.97 21.80 -13.57
C ALA A 128 -23.35 20.54 -14.35
N THR A 129 -23.02 19.39 -13.81
CA THR A 129 -23.48 18.07 -14.27
C THR A 129 -24.28 17.39 -13.15
N PRO A 130 -25.51 17.86 -12.85
CA PRO A 130 -26.32 17.25 -11.80
C PRO A 130 -26.58 15.77 -12.08
N GLY A 131 -26.43 14.93 -11.08
CA GLY A 131 -26.63 13.48 -11.17
C GLY A 131 -25.47 12.69 -11.78
N GLN A 132 -24.41 13.36 -12.21
CA GLN A 132 -23.20 12.70 -12.74
C GLN A 132 -22.01 12.74 -11.79
N VAL A 133 -22.09 13.52 -10.73
CA VAL A 133 -21.09 13.56 -9.69
C VAL A 133 -21.25 12.32 -8.81
N PRO A 134 -20.17 11.54 -8.56
CA PRO A 134 -20.23 10.43 -7.65
C PRO A 134 -20.80 10.86 -6.29
N SER A 135 -21.61 10.01 -5.69
CA SER A 135 -22.08 10.21 -4.33
C SER A 135 -20.91 10.25 -3.35
N LEU A 136 -21.10 10.85 -2.19
CA LEU A 136 -20.11 10.87 -1.12
C LEU A 136 -19.59 9.45 -0.86
N ASN A 137 -18.28 9.27 -0.98
CA ASN A 137 -17.57 8.03 -0.71
C ASN A 137 -16.73 8.19 0.56
N ALA A 138 -17.39 8.17 1.72
CA ALA A 138 -16.73 8.29 3.00
C ALA A 138 -16.31 6.91 3.52
N LYS A 139 -15.04 6.76 3.87
CA LYS A 139 -14.48 5.54 4.48
C LYS A 139 -13.83 5.85 5.82
N LEU A 140 -14.27 5.13 6.85
CA LEU A 140 -13.60 5.12 8.14
C LEU A 140 -12.39 4.19 8.05
N ARG A 141 -11.19 4.78 8.03
CA ARG A 141 -9.93 4.04 7.95
C ARG A 141 -9.50 3.52 9.32
N PHE A 142 -9.52 4.40 10.32
CA PHE A 142 -9.17 4.09 11.69
C PHE A 142 -10.29 4.55 12.64
N ALA A 143 -10.52 3.79 13.69
CA ALA A 143 -11.36 4.17 14.83
C ALA A 143 -10.94 3.34 16.04
N TYR A 144 -10.19 3.90 16.95
CA TYR A 144 -9.68 3.18 18.11
C TYR A 144 -9.53 4.07 19.34
N GLY A 145 -9.52 3.43 20.49
CA GLY A 145 -9.15 4.05 21.76
C GLY A 145 -7.75 3.65 22.16
N VAL A 146 -7.03 4.58 22.80
CA VAL A 146 -5.69 4.35 23.34
C VAL A 146 -5.62 4.88 24.77
N ALA A 147 -4.96 4.13 25.65
CA ALA A 147 -4.82 4.47 27.05
C ALA A 147 -3.41 4.16 27.56
N SER A 148 -2.83 5.12 28.29
CA SER A 148 -1.61 4.91 29.06
C SER A 148 -1.91 4.18 30.36
N THR A 149 -1.12 3.16 30.67
CA THR A 149 -1.19 2.43 31.94
C THR A 149 0.17 2.47 32.63
N PRO A 150 0.29 2.14 33.92
CA PRO A 150 1.59 2.09 34.61
C PRO A 150 2.60 1.12 34.00
N VAL A 151 2.14 0.17 33.18
CA VAL A 151 2.98 -0.88 32.59
C VAL A 151 3.11 -0.78 31.06
N GLY A 152 2.49 0.20 30.43
CA GLY A 152 2.54 0.39 28.98
C GLY A 152 1.28 1.02 28.40
N VAL A 153 1.15 0.98 27.09
CA VAL A 153 0.03 1.53 26.32
C VAL A 153 -0.88 0.40 25.85
N LEU A 154 -2.17 0.52 26.09
CA LEU A 154 -3.22 -0.36 25.58
C LEU A 154 -3.99 0.38 24.49
N ALA A 155 -4.16 -0.24 23.32
CA ALA A 155 -4.98 0.28 22.24
C ALA A 155 -5.96 -0.78 21.75
N ALA A 156 -7.18 -0.36 21.37
CA ALA A 156 -8.21 -1.28 20.88
C ALA A 156 -9.13 -0.59 19.88
N GLY A 157 -9.43 -1.28 18.78
CA GLY A 157 -10.31 -0.82 17.71
C GLY A 157 -9.73 -1.09 16.33
N ARG A 158 -10.22 -0.39 15.30
CA ARG A 158 -9.64 -0.44 13.96
C ARG A 158 -8.44 0.48 13.89
N MET A 159 -7.26 -0.08 13.71
CA MET A 159 -5.97 0.63 13.72
C MET A 159 -5.22 0.36 12.43
N GLY A 160 -4.38 1.31 12.01
CA GLY A 160 -3.47 1.11 10.89
C GLY A 160 -2.45 0.00 11.18
N ALA A 161 -2.01 -0.64 10.13
CA ALA A 161 -0.92 -1.61 10.15
C ALA A 161 0.22 -1.09 9.28
N HIS A 162 1.30 -0.65 9.91
CA HIS A 162 2.51 -0.19 9.25
C HIS A 162 3.73 -0.73 9.98
N TRP A 163 4.73 -1.17 9.22
CA TRP A 163 5.99 -1.63 9.76
C TRP A 163 7.14 -1.28 8.82
N GLY A 164 8.28 -0.86 9.37
CA GLY A 164 9.50 -0.61 8.61
C GLY A 164 9.33 0.42 7.49
N LEU A 165 9.77 0.07 6.29
CA LEU A 165 9.57 0.83 5.06
C LEU A 165 8.13 0.73 4.52
N GLY A 166 7.33 -0.16 5.08
CA GLY A 166 5.99 -0.46 4.59
C GLY A 166 5.97 -1.41 3.40
N MET A 167 6.98 -2.26 3.29
CA MET A 167 7.07 -3.25 2.21
C MET A 167 6.05 -4.37 2.37
N LEU A 168 5.86 -4.89 3.60
CA LEU A 168 4.85 -5.90 3.89
C LEU A 168 3.53 -5.26 4.32
N ALA A 169 3.56 -4.34 5.28
CA ALA A 169 2.39 -3.70 5.87
C ALA A 169 2.54 -2.18 5.82
N ASN A 170 1.65 -1.49 5.11
CA ASN A 170 1.70 -0.05 4.88
C ASN A 170 0.39 0.62 5.29
N GLY A 171 0.44 1.54 6.23
CA GLY A 171 -0.74 2.26 6.72
C GLY A 171 -1.33 3.31 5.78
N GLY A 172 -0.71 3.54 4.62
CA GLY A 172 -1.20 4.49 3.63
C GLY A 172 -1.07 5.96 4.07
N ASP A 173 -0.02 6.27 4.85
CA ASP A 173 0.20 7.63 5.38
C ASP A 173 0.79 8.59 4.35
N CYS A 174 1.37 8.08 3.27
CA CYS A 174 1.95 8.93 2.24
C CYS A 174 0.87 9.69 1.45
N PRO A 175 1.14 10.95 1.03
CA PRO A 175 0.19 11.72 0.23
C PRO A 175 -0.15 11.11 -1.14
N ASP A 176 0.70 10.20 -1.65
CA ASP A 176 0.50 9.49 -2.92
C ASP A 176 -0.03 8.07 -2.73
N CYS A 177 -0.18 7.59 -1.49
CA CYS A 177 -0.78 6.29 -1.20
C CYS A 177 -2.25 6.26 -1.57
N ASP A 178 -2.72 5.14 -2.10
CA ASP A 178 -4.11 4.97 -2.54
C ASP A 178 -4.95 4.14 -1.57
N GLY A 179 -4.32 3.35 -0.73
CA GLY A 179 -4.96 2.48 0.22
C GLY A 179 -4.54 2.74 1.67
N GLY A 180 -3.94 1.77 2.22
CA GLY A 180 -3.47 1.66 3.60
C GLY A 180 -4.09 0.46 4.29
N ASP A 181 -3.23 -0.31 4.96
CA ASP A 181 -3.64 -1.47 5.73
C ASP A 181 -4.19 -1.06 7.09
N ALA A 182 -5.23 -1.73 7.50
CA ALA A 182 -5.82 -1.61 8.83
C ALA A 182 -6.26 -2.97 9.35
N ALA A 183 -6.28 -3.12 10.66
CA ALA A 183 -6.77 -4.32 11.34
C ALA A 183 -7.70 -3.92 12.49
N ASP A 184 -8.74 -4.73 12.71
CA ASP A 184 -9.52 -4.70 13.94
C ASP A 184 -8.70 -5.43 15.00
N ARG A 185 -8.17 -4.68 15.98
CA ARG A 185 -7.01 -5.09 16.78
C ARG A 185 -7.16 -4.71 18.25
N VAL A 186 -6.61 -5.55 19.11
CA VAL A 186 -6.17 -5.16 20.45
C VAL A 186 -4.65 -5.24 20.49
N ALA A 187 -4.00 -4.18 20.97
CA ALA A 187 -2.56 -4.05 21.05
C ALA A 187 -2.11 -3.61 22.44
N PHE A 188 -1.03 -4.18 22.92
CA PHE A 188 -0.35 -3.73 24.13
C PHE A 188 1.13 -3.49 23.80
N VAL A 189 1.63 -2.30 24.15
CA VAL A 189 3.01 -1.89 23.94
C VAL A 189 3.64 -1.49 25.27
N THR A 190 4.80 -2.05 25.61
CA THR A 190 5.47 -1.79 26.87
C THR A 190 6.96 -1.53 26.67
N PRO A 191 7.54 -0.50 27.32
CA PRO A 191 8.98 -0.30 27.35
C PRO A 191 9.64 -1.26 28.33
N LEU A 192 10.64 -1.98 27.87
CA LEU A 192 11.48 -2.86 28.69
C LEU A 192 12.90 -2.91 28.15
N LEU A 193 13.93 -2.77 29.00
CA LEU A 193 15.34 -2.87 28.62
C LEU A 193 15.74 -1.97 27.44
N GLN A 194 15.24 -0.75 27.41
CA GLN A 194 15.44 0.25 26.33
C GLN A 194 14.86 -0.14 24.97
N HIS A 195 13.99 -1.15 24.93
CA HIS A 195 13.24 -1.54 23.75
C HIS A 195 11.75 -1.37 24.02
N LEU A 196 10.98 -1.32 22.95
CA LEU A 196 9.54 -1.46 22.99
C LEU A 196 9.19 -2.89 22.60
N PHE A 197 8.34 -3.50 23.41
CA PHE A 197 7.75 -4.81 23.15
C PHE A 197 6.27 -4.61 22.86
N ALA A 198 5.78 -5.20 21.78
CA ALA A 198 4.38 -5.14 21.43
C ALA A 198 3.82 -6.55 21.22
N VAL A 199 2.58 -6.73 21.68
CA VAL A 199 1.77 -7.90 21.38
C VAL A 199 0.46 -7.41 20.79
N THR A 200 0.04 -8.00 19.67
CA THR A 200 -1.25 -7.68 19.05
C THR A 200 -2.05 -8.94 18.80
N TYR A 201 -3.37 -8.79 18.88
CA TYR A 201 -4.33 -9.77 18.41
C TYR A 201 -5.28 -9.10 17.42
N ASP A 202 -5.36 -9.65 16.20
CA ASP A 202 -6.12 -9.07 15.10
C ASP A 202 -7.21 -10.04 14.63
N TRP A 203 -8.37 -9.46 14.35
CA TRP A 203 -9.43 -10.06 13.53
C TRP A 203 -9.29 -9.51 12.11
N SER A 204 -8.59 -10.24 11.24
CA SER A 204 -8.29 -9.74 9.88
C SER A 204 -9.47 -9.87 8.93
N ALA A 205 -10.26 -10.91 9.13
CA ALA A 205 -11.52 -11.16 8.45
C ALA A 205 -12.39 -12.02 9.35
N THR A 206 -13.68 -11.81 9.26
CA THR A 206 -14.69 -12.67 9.90
C THR A 206 -15.40 -13.47 8.84
N GLY A 207 -15.89 -14.63 9.21
CA GLY A 207 -16.71 -15.44 8.35
C GLY A 207 -18.09 -14.84 8.07
N PRO A 208 -18.94 -15.57 7.37
CA PRO A 208 -20.27 -15.12 7.05
C PRO A 208 -21.10 -14.99 8.31
N PHE A 209 -21.83 -13.88 8.40
CA PHE A 209 -22.79 -13.64 9.46
C PHE A 209 -24.16 -13.33 8.85
N THR A 210 -25.20 -13.71 9.55
CA THR A 210 -26.58 -13.47 9.12
C THR A 210 -27.21 -12.39 9.98
N PRO A 211 -27.61 -11.23 9.43
CA PRO A 211 -28.40 -10.26 10.18
C PRO A 211 -29.79 -10.86 10.46
N ARG A 212 -30.25 -10.78 11.69
CA ARG A 212 -31.64 -11.08 12.01
C ARG A 212 -32.53 -10.01 11.42
N LYS A 213 -33.70 -10.36 10.86
CA LYS A 213 -34.63 -9.38 10.28
C LYS A 213 -35.10 -8.31 11.25
N ASP A 214 -35.16 -8.65 12.54
CA ASP A 214 -35.59 -7.84 13.66
C ASP A 214 -34.43 -7.44 14.60
N ALA A 215 -33.22 -7.90 14.33
CA ALA A 215 -32.07 -7.68 15.21
C ALA A 215 -31.36 -6.36 14.92
N ARG A 216 -30.94 -5.70 15.99
CA ARG A 216 -30.16 -4.47 15.93
C ARG A 216 -28.66 -4.71 15.75
N ARG A 217 -28.22 -5.95 15.74
CA ARG A 217 -26.81 -6.34 15.52
C ARG A 217 -26.71 -7.60 14.70
N VAL A 218 -25.62 -7.73 14.00
CA VAL A 218 -25.23 -8.92 13.28
C VAL A 218 -24.59 -9.92 14.25
N VAL A 219 -24.81 -11.20 14.05
CA VAL A 219 -24.22 -12.29 14.84
C VAL A 219 -23.44 -13.19 13.90
N ASP A 220 -22.20 -13.45 14.25
CA ASP A 220 -21.38 -14.46 13.60
C ASP A 220 -21.94 -15.85 13.92
N LEU A 221 -22.15 -16.65 12.88
CA LEU A 221 -22.74 -18.00 13.00
C LEU A 221 -21.69 -19.10 13.14
N ASP A 222 -20.44 -18.86 12.75
CA ASP A 222 -19.33 -19.81 12.91
C ASP A 222 -18.04 -19.06 13.27
N PRO A 223 -17.78 -18.83 14.56
CA PRO A 223 -16.55 -18.14 14.99
C PRO A 223 -15.25 -18.85 14.60
N ALA A 224 -15.31 -20.06 14.06
CA ALA A 224 -14.14 -20.81 13.63
C ALA A 224 -13.69 -20.45 12.19
N ASP A 225 -14.51 -19.72 11.43
CA ASP A 225 -14.15 -19.22 10.09
C ASP A 225 -13.43 -17.88 10.11
N ASP A 226 -13.28 -17.27 11.28
CA ASP A 226 -12.45 -16.08 11.47
C ASP A 226 -11.00 -16.30 11.04
N VAL A 227 -10.46 -15.33 10.30
CA VAL A 227 -9.02 -15.22 10.08
C VAL A 227 -8.42 -14.41 11.22
N ARG A 228 -7.62 -15.06 12.04
CA ARG A 228 -7.01 -14.48 13.25
C ARG A 228 -5.51 -14.33 13.08
N THR A 229 -4.95 -13.29 13.70
CA THR A 229 -3.49 -13.06 13.71
C THR A 229 -3.03 -12.70 15.11
N VAL A 230 -1.96 -13.32 15.59
CA VAL A 230 -1.21 -12.86 16.76
C VAL A 230 0.14 -12.39 16.28
N SER A 231 0.56 -11.20 16.72
CA SER A 231 1.89 -10.68 16.40
C SER A 231 2.65 -10.31 17.66
N PHE A 232 3.96 -10.51 17.61
CA PHE A 232 4.90 -10.08 18.62
C PHE A 232 5.98 -9.24 17.96
N ALA A 233 6.26 -8.05 18.49
CA ALA A 233 7.30 -7.17 17.98
C ALA A 233 8.24 -6.72 19.09
N VAL A 234 9.52 -6.58 18.71
CA VAL A 234 10.56 -5.94 19.53
C VAL A 234 11.25 -4.90 18.66
N PHE A 235 11.34 -3.66 19.12
CA PHE A 235 11.92 -2.58 18.33
C PHE A 235 12.49 -1.48 19.20
N GLN A 236 13.45 -0.74 18.66
CA GLN A 236 14.07 0.41 19.29
C GLN A 236 14.02 1.60 18.34
N PRO A 237 12.97 2.44 18.42
CA PRO A 237 12.85 3.66 17.63
C PRO A 237 13.50 4.82 18.38
N HIS A 238 13.98 5.82 17.63
CA HIS A 238 14.29 7.14 18.15
C HIS A 238 13.33 8.16 17.56
N ASP A 239 12.84 9.06 18.39
CA ASP A 239 12.03 10.19 17.92
C ASP A 239 12.87 11.18 17.07
N ALA A 240 12.20 12.00 16.27
CA ALA A 240 12.85 12.95 15.36
C ALA A 240 13.76 13.93 16.12
N ASP A 241 13.40 14.32 17.33
CA ASP A 241 14.19 15.23 18.16
C ASP A 241 15.45 14.55 18.70
N ALA A 242 15.37 13.27 19.09
CA ALA A 242 16.53 12.48 19.49
C ALA A 242 17.49 12.30 18.31
N VAL A 243 16.99 11.96 17.13
CA VAL A 243 17.79 11.87 15.90
C VAL A 243 18.47 13.21 15.60
N ALA A 244 17.73 14.32 15.63
CA ALA A 244 18.28 15.65 15.38
C ALA A 244 19.36 16.06 16.42
N ARG A 245 19.14 15.79 17.71
CA ARG A 245 20.13 16.05 18.77
C ARG A 245 21.40 15.22 18.58
N ARG A 246 21.27 13.93 18.25
CA ARG A 246 22.40 13.02 18.00
C ARG A 246 23.17 13.46 16.76
N GLY A 247 22.48 13.80 15.66
CA GLY A 247 23.11 14.29 14.44
C GLY A 247 23.91 15.58 14.66
N LYS A 248 23.36 16.58 15.41
CA LYS A 248 24.11 17.79 15.80
C LYS A 248 25.35 17.51 16.64
N ALA A 249 25.35 16.42 17.40
CA ALA A 249 26.49 15.96 18.19
C ALA A 249 27.46 15.06 17.38
N GLY A 250 27.26 14.88 16.07
CA GLY A 250 28.06 14.01 15.21
C GLY A 250 27.89 12.51 15.51
N LYS A 251 26.83 12.13 16.23
CA LYS A 251 26.56 10.74 16.62
C LYS A 251 25.63 10.05 15.65
N TRP A 252 25.89 8.78 15.38
CA TRP A 252 25.03 7.91 14.59
C TRP A 252 23.80 7.48 15.39
N THR A 253 22.68 7.26 14.70
CA THR A 253 21.48 6.69 15.28
C THR A 253 21.15 5.39 14.56
N TRP A 254 20.90 4.35 15.35
CA TRP A 254 20.45 3.04 14.88
C TRP A 254 19.05 2.81 15.42
N ASP A 255 18.11 2.57 14.51
CA ASP A 255 16.80 2.07 14.82
C ASP A 255 16.68 0.68 14.21
N TYR A 256 15.99 -0.22 14.89
CA TYR A 256 15.79 -1.56 14.39
C TYR A 256 14.58 -2.20 15.07
N GLY A 257 14.07 -3.24 14.42
CA GLY A 257 13.00 -4.03 14.99
C GLY A 257 12.76 -5.32 14.24
N VAL A 258 12.08 -6.23 14.89
CA VAL A 258 11.61 -7.49 14.33
C VAL A 258 10.16 -7.68 14.76
N VAL A 259 9.30 -8.07 13.83
CA VAL A 259 7.95 -8.53 14.09
C VAL A 259 7.77 -9.94 13.57
N ALA A 260 7.18 -10.80 14.38
CA ALA A 260 6.74 -12.13 13.98
C ALA A 260 5.22 -12.21 14.12
N SER A 261 4.54 -12.70 13.10
CA SER A 261 3.07 -12.82 13.07
C SER A 261 2.67 -14.23 12.67
N TYR A 262 1.76 -14.81 13.45
CA TYR A 262 1.13 -16.08 13.13
C TYR A 262 -0.34 -15.86 12.83
N ARG A 263 -0.76 -16.25 11.62
CA ARG A 263 -2.14 -16.14 11.12
C ARG A 263 -2.72 -17.51 10.84
N TRP A 264 -4.00 -17.69 11.20
CA TRP A 264 -4.67 -18.95 10.94
C TRP A 264 -6.17 -18.78 10.70
N GLN A 265 -6.75 -19.79 10.07
CA GLN A 265 -8.19 -19.97 9.88
C GLN A 265 -8.48 -21.47 9.89
N ASP A 266 -9.36 -21.92 10.78
CA ASP A 266 -9.67 -23.35 10.94
C ASP A 266 -10.72 -23.81 9.93
N LYS A 267 -11.79 -23.06 9.80
CA LYS A 267 -12.90 -23.32 8.89
C LYS A 267 -13.06 -22.19 7.88
N ASP A 268 -13.90 -22.41 6.89
CA ASP A 268 -14.25 -21.42 5.89
C ASP A 268 -15.59 -21.77 5.25
N VAL A 269 -16.23 -20.77 4.62
CA VAL A 269 -17.47 -20.93 3.87
C VAL A 269 -17.26 -20.51 2.42
N PRO A 270 -16.77 -21.41 1.55
CA PRO A 270 -16.40 -21.09 0.17
C PRO A 270 -17.54 -20.49 -0.65
N ALA A 271 -18.79 -20.77 -0.30
CA ALA A 271 -19.96 -20.21 -0.99
C ALA A 271 -19.98 -18.67 -0.98
N THR A 272 -19.34 -18.02 -0.01
CA THR A 272 -19.27 -16.55 0.06
C THR A 272 -18.36 -15.93 -1.00
N TYR A 273 -17.44 -16.71 -1.59
CA TYR A 273 -16.56 -16.27 -2.68
C TYR A 273 -17.21 -16.41 -4.06
N LEU A 274 -18.36 -17.10 -4.14
CA LEU A 274 -19.06 -17.30 -5.41
C LEU A 274 -19.95 -16.09 -5.69
N ASN A 275 -19.72 -15.46 -6.83
CA ASN A 275 -20.54 -14.32 -7.30
C ASN A 275 -21.83 -14.89 -7.92
N LEU A 276 -22.81 -15.19 -7.09
CA LEU A 276 -24.09 -15.77 -7.53
C LEU A 276 -25.14 -14.67 -7.68
N SER A 277 -25.99 -14.82 -8.69
CA SER A 277 -27.13 -13.91 -8.94
C SER A 277 -28.21 -13.97 -7.86
N THR A 278 -28.20 -15.02 -7.04
CA THR A 278 -29.11 -15.21 -5.90
C THR A 278 -28.29 -15.33 -4.61
N PRO A 279 -28.64 -14.64 -3.53
CA PRO A 279 -27.98 -14.81 -2.25
C PRO A 279 -28.03 -16.27 -1.82
N VAL A 280 -26.87 -16.84 -1.49
CA VAL A 280 -26.77 -18.20 -0.95
C VAL A 280 -27.14 -18.16 0.52
N THR A 281 -28.08 -18.99 0.93
CA THR A 281 -28.32 -19.25 2.36
C THR A 281 -27.18 -20.13 2.88
N VAL A 282 -26.37 -19.60 3.76
CA VAL A 282 -25.26 -20.35 4.37
C VAL A 282 -25.83 -21.33 5.39
N ASP A 283 -25.47 -22.60 5.27
CA ASP A 283 -25.80 -23.66 6.21
C ASP A 283 -24.56 -24.50 6.58
N ALA A 284 -24.70 -25.37 7.55
CA ALA A 284 -23.58 -26.17 8.07
C ALA A 284 -22.92 -27.09 7.02
N SER A 285 -23.63 -27.44 5.94
CA SER A 285 -23.08 -28.30 4.87
C SER A 285 -22.06 -27.58 3.99
N GLN A 286 -22.05 -26.25 4.02
CA GLN A 286 -21.16 -25.41 3.24
C GLN A 286 -19.87 -25.06 3.99
N VAL A 287 -19.84 -25.32 5.30
CA VAL A 287 -18.65 -25.09 6.14
C VAL A 287 -17.64 -26.20 5.88
N MET A 288 -16.41 -25.82 5.60
CA MET A 288 -15.32 -26.76 5.38
C MET A 288 -14.09 -26.44 6.25
N SER A 289 -13.31 -27.49 6.58
CA SER A 289 -12.04 -27.31 7.29
C SER A 289 -11.01 -26.75 6.31
N ARG A 290 -10.64 -25.47 6.46
CA ARG A 290 -9.65 -24.81 5.64
C ARG A 290 -8.22 -25.18 6.04
N GLY A 291 -7.93 -25.16 7.34
CA GLY A 291 -6.60 -25.43 7.88
C GLY A 291 -5.55 -24.50 7.29
N TYR A 292 -5.87 -23.20 7.19
CA TYR A 292 -4.93 -22.17 6.77
C TYR A 292 -4.04 -21.79 7.94
N GLN A 293 -2.72 -21.73 7.68
CA GLN A 293 -1.71 -21.29 8.63
C GLN A 293 -0.62 -20.51 7.88
N ALA A 294 -0.18 -19.40 8.43
CA ALA A 294 0.94 -18.64 7.91
C ALA A 294 1.76 -18.03 9.05
N LEU A 295 3.08 -18.15 8.95
CA LEU A 295 4.05 -17.48 9.80
C LEU A 295 4.78 -16.46 8.94
N SER A 296 4.81 -15.19 9.36
CA SER A 296 5.67 -14.17 8.78
C SER A 296 6.64 -13.64 9.81
N THR A 297 7.87 -13.38 9.37
CA THR A 297 8.88 -12.66 10.15
C THR A 297 9.38 -11.52 9.30
N ASP A 298 9.38 -10.32 9.87
CA ASP A 298 9.78 -9.11 9.20
C ASP A 298 10.82 -8.38 10.08
N ALA A 299 11.96 -8.09 9.52
CA ALA A 299 13.07 -7.40 10.18
C ALA A 299 13.36 -6.07 9.47
N TRP A 300 13.46 -5.03 10.26
CA TRP A 300 13.73 -3.67 9.81
C TRP A 300 14.92 -3.07 10.52
N VAL A 301 15.72 -2.29 9.79
CA VAL A 301 16.87 -1.55 10.34
C VAL A 301 17.00 -0.19 9.66
N ARG A 302 17.33 0.85 10.43
CA ARG A 302 17.63 2.18 9.93
C ARG A 302 18.88 2.75 10.59
N LEU A 303 19.83 3.15 9.77
CA LEU A 303 21.03 3.89 10.17
C LEU A 303 20.91 5.34 9.70
N ILE A 304 21.08 6.28 10.62
CA ILE A 304 21.12 7.72 10.32
C ILE A 304 22.43 8.29 10.86
N THR A 305 23.19 8.91 9.97
CA THR A 305 24.35 9.74 10.28
C THR A 305 24.08 11.18 9.83
N PRO A 306 24.96 12.16 10.09
CA PRO A 306 24.76 13.53 9.55
C PRO A 306 24.65 13.62 8.03
N THR A 307 25.21 12.67 7.29
CA THR A 307 25.30 12.71 5.82
C THR A 307 24.70 11.52 5.11
N VAL A 308 24.39 10.43 5.83
CA VAL A 308 23.90 9.19 5.23
C VAL A 308 22.72 8.66 6.02
N ARG A 309 21.64 8.32 5.31
CA ARG A 309 20.56 7.47 5.81
C ARG A 309 20.54 6.18 4.99
N VAL A 310 20.52 5.04 5.66
CA VAL A 310 20.26 3.73 5.04
C VAL A 310 19.17 3.05 5.83
N GLU A 311 18.18 2.53 5.14
CA GLU A 311 17.05 1.85 5.74
C GLU A 311 16.72 0.59 4.94
N GLY A 312 16.52 -0.51 5.65
CA GLY A 312 16.24 -1.80 5.01
C GLY A 312 15.15 -2.57 5.73
N GLU A 313 14.41 -3.35 4.97
CA GLU A 313 13.36 -4.25 5.45
C GLU A 313 13.49 -5.59 4.74
N ALA A 314 13.34 -6.69 5.47
CA ALA A 314 13.41 -8.05 4.93
C ALA A 314 12.33 -8.93 5.56
N VAL A 315 11.61 -9.65 4.72
CA VAL A 315 10.46 -10.48 5.10
C VAL A 315 10.68 -11.93 4.68
N LEU A 316 10.30 -12.86 5.55
CA LEU A 316 10.12 -14.27 5.24
C LEU A 316 8.72 -14.70 5.65
N MET A 317 7.99 -15.34 4.74
CA MET A 317 6.66 -15.89 4.99
C MET A 317 6.61 -17.38 4.65
N LEU A 318 6.07 -18.17 5.57
CA LEU A 318 5.84 -19.59 5.41
C LEU A 318 4.35 -19.84 5.59
N GLY A 319 3.69 -20.49 4.62
CA GLY A 319 2.24 -20.69 4.64
C GLY A 319 1.81 -22.07 4.18
N ARG A 320 0.62 -22.47 4.60
CA ARG A 320 -0.04 -23.70 4.17
C ARG A 320 -1.56 -23.54 4.24
N VAL A 321 -2.24 -24.06 3.20
CA VAL A 321 -3.69 -24.24 3.17
C VAL A 321 -3.95 -25.73 3.01
N ALA A 322 -4.48 -26.39 4.03
CA ALA A 322 -4.70 -27.84 4.00
C ALA A 322 -5.79 -28.22 2.99
N GLN A 323 -6.83 -27.42 2.89
CA GLN A 323 -7.94 -27.62 1.96
C GLN A 323 -8.12 -26.38 1.06
N PRO A 324 -7.57 -26.36 -0.17
CA PRO A 324 -7.64 -25.18 -1.05
C PRO A 324 -8.94 -25.10 -1.88
N SER A 325 -9.85 -26.08 -1.82
CA SER A 325 -11.08 -26.04 -2.61
C SER A 325 -11.91 -24.78 -2.36
N LEU A 326 -12.43 -24.19 -3.43
CA LEU A 326 -13.38 -23.09 -3.40
C LEU A 326 -14.83 -23.55 -3.63
N VAL A 327 -15.05 -24.86 -3.78
CA VAL A 327 -16.36 -25.43 -4.08
C VAL A 327 -16.86 -26.20 -2.84
N PRO A 328 -18.02 -25.83 -2.26
CA PRO A 328 -18.60 -26.53 -1.13
C PRO A 328 -18.78 -28.02 -1.42
N GLY A 329 -18.44 -28.88 -0.47
CA GLY A 329 -18.55 -30.35 -0.60
C GLY A 329 -17.49 -31.03 -1.49
N VAL A 330 -16.63 -30.27 -2.15
CA VAL A 330 -15.51 -30.81 -2.94
C VAL A 330 -14.22 -30.72 -2.14
N LEU A 331 -13.61 -31.85 -1.85
CA LEU A 331 -12.33 -31.91 -1.14
C LEU A 331 -11.20 -32.18 -2.12
N LEU A 332 -10.13 -31.41 -2.00
CA LEU A 332 -8.88 -31.62 -2.73
C LEU A 332 -7.86 -32.26 -1.79
N ASN A 333 -7.16 -33.29 -2.26
CA ASN A 333 -6.19 -34.03 -1.45
C ASN A 333 -4.78 -33.41 -1.48
N SER A 334 -4.62 -32.28 -2.15
CA SER A 334 -3.32 -31.62 -2.33
C SER A 334 -3.35 -30.28 -1.61
N PRO A 335 -2.68 -30.16 -0.45
CA PRO A 335 -2.55 -28.87 0.23
C PRO A 335 -1.71 -27.91 -0.62
N VAL A 336 -2.01 -26.61 -0.50
CA VAL A 336 -1.18 -25.56 -1.08
C VAL A 336 -0.18 -25.09 -0.02
N THR A 337 1.08 -24.95 -0.42
CA THR A 337 2.16 -24.46 0.43
C THR A 337 2.76 -23.16 -0.12
N SER A 338 3.38 -22.38 0.74
CA SER A 338 3.95 -21.09 0.37
C SER A 338 5.26 -20.86 1.12
N THR A 339 6.28 -20.43 0.37
CA THR A 339 7.55 -19.91 0.90
C THR A 339 7.87 -18.64 0.14
N GLN A 340 7.68 -17.49 0.79
CA GLN A 340 7.81 -16.19 0.17
C GLN A 340 8.85 -15.36 0.92
N TRP A 341 9.58 -14.55 0.21
CA TRP A 341 10.51 -13.59 0.78
C TRP A 341 10.53 -12.29 -0.02
N GLY A 342 10.81 -11.20 0.69
CA GLY A 342 10.98 -9.87 0.12
C GLY A 342 12.10 -9.14 0.83
N PHE A 343 12.73 -8.23 0.10
CA PHE A 343 13.79 -7.36 0.61
C PHE A 343 13.69 -6.01 -0.08
N ALA A 344 13.84 -4.93 0.71
CA ALA A 344 13.97 -3.56 0.22
C ALA A 344 15.06 -2.82 1.00
N LEU A 345 15.81 -1.99 0.31
CA LEU A 345 16.83 -1.10 0.88
C LEU A 345 16.71 0.26 0.22
N GLU A 346 16.66 1.30 1.04
CA GLU A 346 16.69 2.70 0.62
C GLU A 346 17.93 3.40 1.18
N SER A 347 18.54 4.24 0.38
CA SER A 347 19.67 5.03 0.83
C SER A 347 19.56 6.48 0.38
N ASP A 348 20.00 7.41 1.23
CA ASP A 348 20.10 8.83 0.96
C ASP A 348 21.47 9.33 1.45
N TYR A 349 22.21 9.96 0.57
CA TYR A 349 23.49 10.60 0.84
C TYR A 349 23.37 12.09 0.59
N GLY A 350 23.56 12.88 1.63
CA GLY A 350 23.55 14.35 1.61
C GLY A 350 23.36 14.89 3.03
N GLU A 351 23.95 16.03 3.34
CA GLU A 351 23.63 16.74 4.56
C GLU A 351 22.20 17.29 4.49
N ALA A 352 21.50 17.38 5.61
CA ALA A 352 20.09 17.81 5.67
C ALA A 352 19.83 19.13 4.92
N ASP A 353 20.80 20.05 4.95
CA ASP A 353 20.73 21.35 4.28
C ASP A 353 21.42 21.40 2.92
N ALA A 354 22.03 20.31 2.46
CA ALA A 354 22.67 20.26 1.16
C ALA A 354 21.66 20.52 0.03
N PRO A 355 22.06 21.21 -1.05
CA PRO A 355 21.20 21.38 -2.20
C PRO A 355 21.06 20.08 -3.02
N TRP A 356 22.01 19.17 -2.91
CA TRP A 356 22.05 17.90 -3.62
C TRP A 356 21.98 16.73 -2.68
N HIS A 357 21.16 15.75 -3.05
CA HIS A 357 21.07 14.43 -2.43
C HIS A 357 21.16 13.36 -3.51
N PHE A 358 21.74 12.22 -3.15
CA PHE A 358 21.89 11.07 -4.04
C PHE A 358 21.46 9.82 -3.28
N GLY A 359 20.95 8.84 -3.98
CA GLY A 359 20.61 7.58 -3.36
C GLY A 359 20.60 6.42 -4.33
N LEU A 360 20.51 5.25 -3.74
CA LEU A 360 20.32 3.99 -4.44
C LEU A 360 19.30 3.19 -3.64
N ASP A 361 18.16 2.89 -4.26
CA ASP A 361 17.16 2.00 -3.69
C ASP A 361 17.26 0.65 -4.42
N LEU A 362 17.19 -0.42 -3.67
CA LEU A 362 17.26 -1.80 -4.16
C LEU A 362 16.07 -2.59 -3.60
N GLY A 363 15.59 -3.56 -4.34
CA GLY A 363 14.61 -4.47 -3.80
C GLY A 363 14.46 -5.73 -4.65
N ALA A 364 13.94 -6.76 -4.00
CA ALA A 364 13.62 -8.01 -4.65
C ALA A 364 12.47 -8.72 -3.92
N ALA A 365 11.62 -9.39 -4.69
CA ALA A 365 10.51 -10.20 -4.21
C ALA A 365 10.56 -11.57 -4.86
N SER A 366 10.42 -12.63 -4.06
CA SER A 366 10.36 -14.00 -4.59
C SER A 366 9.23 -14.16 -5.60
N GLY A 367 9.42 -15.08 -6.53
CA GLY A 367 8.47 -15.45 -7.56
C GLY A 367 7.94 -16.87 -7.39
N ASP A 368 6.95 -17.20 -8.22
CA ASP A 368 6.45 -18.55 -8.42
C ASP A 368 6.71 -18.98 -9.86
N SER A 369 6.79 -20.29 -10.10
CA SER A 369 7.06 -20.84 -11.43
C SER A 369 5.84 -20.79 -12.36
N ALA A 370 4.65 -20.51 -11.83
CA ALA A 370 3.44 -20.38 -12.61
C ALA A 370 3.51 -19.17 -13.57
N PRO A 371 2.91 -19.28 -14.79
CA PRO A 371 2.81 -18.13 -15.70
C PRO A 371 2.03 -16.96 -15.10
N GLY A 372 2.52 -15.74 -15.32
CA GLY A 372 1.97 -14.51 -14.78
C GLY A 372 2.53 -14.17 -13.40
N PHE A 373 2.57 -12.88 -13.05
CA PHE A 373 3.18 -12.40 -11.82
C PHE A 373 2.37 -12.69 -10.54
N GLY A 374 1.08 -12.99 -10.67
CA GLY A 374 0.20 -13.25 -9.52
C GLY A 374 0.04 -12.06 -8.58
N ALA A 375 0.15 -10.83 -9.10
CA ALA A 375 -0.01 -9.61 -8.31
C ALA A 375 -1.46 -9.43 -7.87
N PHE A 376 -2.40 -9.39 -8.83
CA PHE A 376 -3.84 -9.22 -8.61
C PHE A 376 -4.64 -10.03 -9.65
N PRO A 377 -4.57 -11.38 -9.63
CA PRO A 377 -5.21 -12.19 -10.63
C PRO A 377 -6.73 -12.02 -10.62
N ALA A 378 -7.32 -11.82 -11.79
CA ALA A 378 -8.77 -11.78 -11.91
C ALA A 378 -9.37 -13.16 -11.56
N ALA A 379 -10.62 -13.19 -11.09
CA ALA A 379 -11.29 -14.42 -10.66
C ALA A 379 -11.33 -15.54 -11.72
N ASN A 380 -11.32 -15.17 -13.02
CA ASN A 380 -11.34 -16.12 -14.14
C ASN A 380 -10.00 -16.23 -14.86
N ALA A 381 -8.94 -15.65 -14.32
CA ALA A 381 -7.61 -15.74 -14.92
C ALA A 381 -7.10 -17.19 -14.91
N GLN A 382 -6.41 -17.58 -15.96
CA GLN A 382 -5.78 -18.90 -16.07
C GLN A 382 -4.27 -18.73 -16.16
N ALA A 383 -3.52 -19.57 -15.44
CA ALA A 383 -2.07 -19.59 -15.51
C ALA A 383 -1.60 -20.27 -16.80
N VAL A 384 -1.55 -19.49 -17.89
CA VAL A 384 -1.05 -19.93 -19.19
C VAL A 384 0.10 -19.04 -19.65
N PRO A 385 1.12 -19.59 -20.34
CA PRO A 385 2.22 -18.77 -20.85
C PRO A 385 1.73 -17.60 -21.72
N GLY A 386 2.25 -16.40 -21.46
CA GLY A 386 1.84 -15.17 -22.16
C GLY A 386 0.92 -14.24 -21.34
N GLU A 387 0.34 -14.71 -20.26
CA GLU A 387 -0.43 -13.85 -19.32
C GLU A 387 0.50 -12.94 -18.52
N LEU A 388 0.02 -11.74 -18.20
CA LEU A 388 0.72 -10.83 -17.29
C LEU A 388 0.42 -11.19 -15.84
N ASP A 389 -0.83 -11.55 -15.56
CA ASP A 389 -1.28 -11.79 -14.18
C ASP A 389 -2.23 -13.01 -14.14
N ALA A 390 -1.90 -13.97 -13.30
CA ALA A 390 -2.62 -15.22 -13.19
C ALA A 390 -2.49 -15.83 -11.79
N PRO A 391 -3.40 -16.75 -11.38
CA PRO A 391 -3.29 -17.46 -10.12
C PRO A 391 -2.02 -18.32 -10.10
N GLN A 392 -1.32 -18.32 -8.96
CA GLN A 392 -0.04 -19.00 -8.83
C GLN A 392 -0.21 -20.49 -8.46
N ALA A 393 -1.31 -20.86 -7.84
CA ALA A 393 -1.64 -22.27 -7.58
C ALA A 393 -2.86 -22.72 -8.39
N ASN A 394 -2.82 -23.97 -8.84
CA ASN A 394 -3.93 -24.65 -9.53
C ASN A 394 -4.01 -26.12 -9.07
N PRO A 395 -4.39 -26.39 -7.83
CA PRO A 395 -4.48 -27.75 -7.32
C PRO A 395 -5.43 -28.63 -8.16
N PRO A 396 -5.09 -29.92 -8.38
CA PRO A 396 -3.96 -30.66 -7.81
C PRO A 396 -2.65 -30.59 -8.61
N ARG A 397 -2.60 -29.81 -9.68
CA ARG A 397 -1.42 -29.76 -10.58
C ARG A 397 -0.29 -28.93 -9.98
N ASP A 398 -0.61 -27.70 -9.60
CA ASP A 398 0.30 -26.78 -8.95
C ASP A 398 -0.21 -26.48 -7.56
N THR A 399 0.64 -26.72 -6.55
CA THR A 399 0.31 -26.62 -5.12
C THR A 399 1.22 -25.65 -4.39
N THR A 400 1.88 -24.76 -5.12
CA THR A 400 2.76 -23.74 -4.54
C THR A 400 2.25 -22.33 -4.80
N VAL A 401 2.57 -21.40 -3.89
CA VAL A 401 2.37 -19.95 -4.05
C VAL A 401 3.57 -19.26 -3.41
N ASN A 402 4.60 -19.03 -4.18
CA ASN A 402 5.89 -18.54 -3.67
C ASN A 402 6.18 -17.08 -4.03
N ASN A 403 5.29 -16.42 -4.75
CA ASN A 403 5.42 -15.02 -5.13
C ASN A 403 5.13 -14.08 -3.95
N PHE A 404 6.16 -13.48 -3.38
CA PHE A 404 5.99 -12.38 -2.42
C PHE A 404 5.50 -11.13 -3.17
N ARG A 405 4.57 -10.41 -2.57
CA ARG A 405 4.04 -9.16 -3.12
C ARG A 405 4.35 -8.02 -2.15
N PHE A 406 5.04 -7.02 -2.62
CA PHE A 406 5.18 -5.79 -1.85
C PHE A 406 3.80 -5.13 -1.66
N ASN A 407 3.65 -4.39 -0.59
CA ASN A 407 2.46 -3.58 -0.42
C ASN A 407 2.31 -2.60 -1.61
N PRO A 408 1.13 -2.48 -2.22
CA PRO A 408 0.94 -1.58 -3.36
C PRO A 408 1.22 -0.11 -3.05
N ASP A 409 1.15 0.29 -1.79
CA ASP A 409 1.49 1.66 -1.35
C ASP A 409 3.00 1.84 -1.09
N TYR A 410 3.82 0.78 -1.19
CA TYR A 410 5.28 0.89 -1.31
C TYR A 410 5.66 1.22 -2.75
N ARG A 411 5.83 2.50 -3.05
CA ARG A 411 5.96 3.01 -4.42
C ARG A 411 7.41 3.01 -4.90
N VAL A 412 7.76 2.12 -5.82
CA VAL A 412 9.11 2.03 -6.41
C VAL A 412 9.23 2.93 -7.64
N ASP A 413 8.27 2.83 -8.56
CA ASP A 413 8.22 3.50 -9.84
C ASP A 413 6.84 4.12 -10.11
N ARG A 414 6.58 4.56 -11.35
CA ARG A 414 5.34 5.19 -11.76
C ARG A 414 4.55 4.41 -12.78
N ILE A 415 5.18 3.48 -13.54
CA ILE A 415 4.54 2.75 -14.63
C ILE A 415 4.63 1.24 -14.41
N LEU A 416 5.83 0.64 -14.38
CA LEU A 416 5.99 -0.80 -14.46
C LEU A 416 5.33 -1.53 -13.28
N PHE A 417 5.79 -1.28 -12.06
CA PHE A 417 5.24 -1.95 -10.88
C PHE A 417 3.98 -1.27 -10.37
N ARG A 418 3.80 0.02 -10.60
CA ARG A 418 2.63 0.74 -10.13
C ARG A 418 1.38 0.47 -10.96
N GLU A 419 1.48 0.57 -12.29
CA GLU A 419 0.32 0.56 -13.18
C GLU A 419 0.18 -0.75 -13.95
N LEU A 420 1.28 -1.35 -14.41
CA LEU A 420 1.22 -2.55 -15.26
C LEU A 420 1.14 -3.82 -14.43
N ILE A 421 2.09 -4.07 -13.54
CA ILE A 421 2.10 -5.29 -12.71
C ILE A 421 1.22 -5.09 -11.48
N GLY A 422 1.21 -3.90 -10.89
CA GLY A 422 0.41 -3.50 -9.71
C GLY A 422 1.20 -3.52 -8.40
N THR A 423 2.30 -4.26 -8.32
CA THR A 423 3.23 -4.29 -7.18
C THR A 423 4.56 -4.92 -7.59
N VAL A 424 5.58 -4.83 -6.74
CA VAL A 424 6.81 -5.62 -6.92
C VAL A 424 6.55 -7.07 -6.48
N THR A 425 6.66 -7.99 -7.42
CA THR A 425 6.54 -9.44 -7.20
C THR A 425 7.31 -10.17 -8.29
N ASP A 426 7.93 -11.30 -7.96
CA ASP A 426 8.82 -12.04 -8.86
C ASP A 426 9.81 -11.14 -9.61
N ALA A 427 10.37 -10.16 -8.93
CA ALA A 427 11.23 -9.17 -9.56
C ALA A 427 12.33 -8.70 -8.63
N ALA A 428 13.42 -8.22 -9.26
CA ALA A 428 14.44 -7.41 -8.61
C ALA A 428 14.55 -6.07 -9.34
N TYR A 429 14.85 -5.01 -8.59
CA TYR A 429 15.09 -3.68 -9.13
C TYR A 429 16.27 -2.99 -8.49
N ALA A 430 16.86 -2.07 -9.25
CA ALA A 430 17.83 -1.09 -8.77
C ALA A 430 17.42 0.30 -9.25
N LYS A 431 17.40 1.27 -8.32
CA LYS A 431 16.91 2.64 -8.57
C LYS A 431 17.92 3.66 -8.05
N PRO A 432 18.99 3.98 -8.78
CA PRO A 432 19.78 5.18 -8.52
C PRO A 432 18.93 6.44 -8.73
N TRP A 433 19.09 7.41 -7.84
CA TRP A 433 18.38 8.67 -7.92
C TRP A 433 19.21 9.87 -7.48
N VAL A 434 18.79 11.05 -7.92
CA VAL A 434 19.34 12.35 -7.52
C VAL A 434 18.22 13.33 -7.23
N ALA A 435 18.38 14.12 -6.18
CA ALA A 435 17.51 15.23 -5.86
C ALA A 435 18.30 16.53 -5.77
N TRP A 436 17.73 17.61 -6.31
CA TRP A 436 18.29 18.95 -6.29
C TRP A 436 17.28 19.97 -5.79
N ARG A 437 17.68 20.82 -4.86
CA ARG A 437 16.87 21.90 -4.29
C ARG A 437 17.37 23.26 -4.78
N PRO A 438 17.02 23.68 -6.02
CA PRO A 438 17.53 24.90 -6.64
C PRO A 438 17.06 26.18 -5.95
N LEU A 439 15.88 26.18 -5.36
CA LEU A 439 15.27 27.37 -4.78
C LEU A 439 14.75 27.09 -3.37
N ARG A 440 15.23 27.91 -2.42
CA ARG A 440 14.71 27.95 -1.05
C ARG A 440 14.34 29.41 -0.73
N LEU A 441 13.04 29.71 -0.82
CA LEU A 441 12.48 31.02 -0.57
C LEU A 441 11.81 31.06 0.80
N SER A 442 11.51 32.27 1.28
CA SER A 442 10.71 32.45 2.50
C SER A 442 9.29 31.86 2.35
N SER A 443 8.76 31.75 1.14
CA SER A 443 7.43 31.20 0.85
C SER A 443 7.42 29.69 0.65
N GLY A 444 8.55 29.05 0.33
CA GLY A 444 8.60 27.62 0.07
C GLY A 444 9.89 27.15 -0.58
N THR A 445 9.93 25.86 -0.92
CA THR A 445 11.10 25.19 -1.52
C THR A 445 10.69 24.50 -2.82
N LEU A 446 11.47 24.70 -3.88
CA LEU A 446 11.41 23.92 -5.10
C LEU A 446 12.44 22.80 -5.02
N SER A 447 12.01 21.57 -5.26
CA SER A 447 12.88 20.41 -5.41
C SER A 447 12.65 19.70 -6.74
N LEU A 448 13.72 19.27 -7.36
CA LEU A 448 13.72 18.43 -8.55
C LEU A 448 14.29 17.07 -8.17
N HIS A 449 13.67 16.01 -8.67
CA HIS A 449 14.12 14.65 -8.43
C HIS A 449 14.14 13.89 -9.75
N ALA A 450 15.18 13.09 -9.98
CA ALA A 450 15.30 12.20 -11.12
C ALA A 450 15.76 10.83 -10.65
N ALA A 451 15.20 9.78 -11.23
CA ALA A 451 15.56 8.38 -10.96
C ALA A 451 15.60 7.57 -12.25
N ALA A 452 16.41 6.53 -12.27
CA ALA A 452 16.37 5.50 -13.29
C ALA A 452 16.15 4.15 -12.58
N ILE A 453 15.18 3.35 -13.03
CA ILE A 453 14.81 2.09 -12.42
C ILE A 453 15.05 0.96 -13.41
N GLY A 454 16.05 0.11 -13.17
CA GLY A 454 16.27 -1.11 -13.93
C GLY A 454 15.58 -2.29 -13.25
N SER A 455 14.80 -3.07 -13.99
CA SER A 455 13.98 -4.15 -13.42
C SER A 455 14.11 -5.45 -14.22
N THR A 456 14.15 -6.58 -13.50
CA THR A 456 14.21 -7.92 -14.07
C THR A 456 13.34 -8.88 -13.25
N ALA A 457 12.67 -9.83 -13.92
CA ALA A 457 12.01 -10.93 -13.22
C ALA A 457 13.06 -11.88 -12.63
N LEU A 458 12.75 -12.50 -11.49
CA LEU A 458 13.58 -13.56 -10.91
C LEU A 458 13.32 -14.89 -11.59
N LEU A 459 12.08 -15.16 -12.00
CA LEU A 459 11.69 -16.34 -12.74
C LEU A 459 11.12 -15.93 -14.10
N ALA A 460 11.81 -16.28 -15.17
CA ALA A 460 11.37 -15.92 -16.51
C ALA A 460 10.03 -16.56 -16.93
N SER A 461 9.62 -17.65 -16.27
CA SER A 461 8.34 -18.34 -16.53
C SER A 461 7.11 -17.49 -16.22
N SER A 462 7.20 -16.55 -15.29
CA SER A 462 6.09 -15.67 -14.91
C SER A 462 5.90 -14.52 -15.89
N THR A 463 6.91 -14.20 -16.71
CA THR A 463 6.82 -13.10 -17.68
C THR A 463 6.02 -13.48 -18.93
N PRO A 464 5.36 -12.52 -19.59
CA PRO A 464 4.60 -12.78 -20.81
C PRO A 464 5.38 -13.40 -21.96
N SER A 465 6.69 -13.15 -22.06
CA SER A 465 7.53 -13.68 -23.14
C SER A 465 8.38 -14.88 -22.75
N GLY A 466 8.46 -15.21 -21.44
CA GLY A 466 9.42 -16.20 -20.95
C GLY A 466 10.85 -15.67 -20.87
N GLN A 467 11.08 -14.34 -20.89
CA GLN A 467 12.39 -13.71 -20.76
C GLN A 467 12.44 -12.84 -19.50
N ALA A 468 13.55 -12.84 -18.77
CA ALA A 468 13.66 -12.16 -17.49
C ALA A 468 13.68 -10.61 -17.54
N PRO A 469 14.35 -9.93 -18.49
CA PRO A 469 14.45 -8.46 -18.49
C PRO A 469 13.09 -7.79 -18.65
N LEU A 470 12.67 -6.96 -17.67
CA LEU A 470 11.35 -6.30 -17.68
C LEU A 470 11.40 -4.91 -18.31
N GLY A 471 12.30 -4.05 -17.87
CA GLY A 471 12.35 -2.70 -18.38
C GLY A 471 13.35 -1.79 -17.68
N VAL A 472 13.52 -0.61 -18.29
CA VAL A 472 14.18 0.53 -17.68
C VAL A 472 13.19 1.68 -17.65
N GLU A 473 12.88 2.22 -16.48
CA GLU A 473 12.02 3.38 -16.31
C GLU A 473 12.85 4.59 -15.90
N VAL A 474 12.51 5.76 -16.42
CA VAL A 474 13.15 7.04 -16.07
C VAL A 474 12.08 7.97 -15.55
N ASP A 475 12.24 8.38 -14.29
CA ASP A 475 11.30 9.22 -13.56
C ASP A 475 11.86 10.61 -13.32
N GLY A 476 11.02 11.63 -13.53
CA GLY A 476 11.31 13.02 -13.19
C GLY A 476 10.20 13.61 -12.31
N THR A 477 10.57 14.43 -11.32
CA THR A 477 9.61 15.14 -10.47
C THR A 477 10.09 16.58 -10.25
N ALA A 478 9.19 17.54 -10.46
CA ALA A 478 9.33 18.90 -9.95
C ALA A 478 8.30 19.12 -8.84
N ARG A 479 8.75 19.52 -7.64
CA ARG A 479 7.89 19.69 -6.46
C ARG A 479 8.12 21.03 -5.82
N TRP A 480 7.03 21.76 -5.63
CA TRP A 480 6.97 22.94 -4.81
C TRP A 480 6.29 22.65 -3.48
N GLU A 481 6.91 23.02 -2.38
CA GLU A 481 6.33 22.92 -1.03
C GLU A 481 6.32 24.28 -0.38
N SER A 482 5.12 24.82 -0.12
CA SER A 482 4.96 26.06 0.62
C SER A 482 5.07 25.84 2.12
N ARG A 483 5.29 26.90 2.89
CA ARG A 483 5.29 26.85 4.36
C ARG A 483 3.89 26.68 4.95
N ASP A 484 2.86 26.99 4.19
CA ASP A 484 1.47 27.00 4.63
C ASP A 484 0.74 25.67 4.33
N GLY A 485 1.51 24.58 4.07
CA GLY A 485 0.94 23.26 3.84
C GLY A 485 0.50 22.98 2.40
N PHE A 486 0.71 23.90 1.45
CA PHE A 486 0.44 23.62 0.04
C PHE A 486 1.63 22.91 -0.62
N ARG A 487 1.34 21.87 -1.37
CA ARG A 487 2.32 21.11 -2.16
C ARG A 487 1.79 20.92 -3.58
N ALA A 488 2.59 21.27 -4.58
CA ALA A 488 2.34 20.95 -5.99
C ALA A 488 3.48 20.08 -6.52
N SER A 489 3.13 18.98 -7.20
CA SER A 489 4.11 18.09 -7.84
C SER A 489 3.71 17.85 -9.28
N LEU A 490 4.65 18.05 -10.20
CA LEU A 490 4.56 17.59 -11.59
C LEU A 490 5.54 16.43 -11.75
N GLU A 491 5.03 15.31 -12.19
CA GLU A 491 5.72 14.03 -12.26
C GLU A 491 5.63 13.47 -13.67
N HIS A 492 6.76 13.07 -14.26
CA HIS A 492 6.80 12.45 -15.58
C HIS A 492 7.63 11.18 -15.51
N ALA A 493 7.17 10.13 -16.18
CA ALA A 493 7.88 8.87 -16.30
C ALA A 493 7.84 8.34 -17.73
N VAL A 494 8.91 7.67 -18.13
CA VAL A 494 9.02 6.94 -19.39
C VAL A 494 9.54 5.54 -19.10
N LEU A 495 8.76 4.53 -19.44
CA LEU A 495 9.15 3.13 -19.40
C LEU A 495 9.66 2.70 -20.79
N PHE A 496 10.85 2.14 -20.83
CA PHE A 496 11.42 1.43 -21.95
C PHE A 496 11.32 -0.08 -21.67
N PRO A 497 10.26 -0.75 -22.16
CA PRO A 497 10.07 -2.17 -21.89
C PRO A 497 11.16 -2.99 -22.57
N LEU A 498 11.53 -4.11 -21.94
CA LEU A 498 12.48 -5.08 -22.44
C LEU A 498 11.80 -6.39 -22.82
N SER A 499 12.58 -7.36 -23.26
CA SER A 499 12.10 -8.60 -23.86
C SER A 499 11.10 -9.40 -23.00
N GLY A 500 11.14 -9.27 -21.68
CA GLY A 500 10.20 -9.93 -20.75
C GLY A 500 8.74 -9.54 -20.99
N LEU A 501 8.49 -8.34 -21.49
CA LEU A 501 7.16 -7.83 -21.77
C LEU A 501 6.69 -7.99 -23.23
N ASP A 502 7.52 -8.56 -24.10
CA ASP A 502 7.15 -8.83 -25.50
C ASP A 502 6.01 -9.84 -25.62
N ASN A 503 5.37 -9.89 -26.78
CA ASN A 503 4.36 -10.87 -27.12
C ASN A 503 4.86 -11.76 -28.29
N PRO A 504 5.60 -12.83 -28.01
CA PRO A 504 6.16 -13.68 -29.05
C PRO A 504 5.08 -14.44 -29.85
N ALA A 505 3.92 -14.70 -29.26
CA ALA A 505 2.82 -15.37 -29.95
C ALA A 505 2.29 -14.56 -31.13
N LEU A 506 2.33 -13.24 -31.05
CA LEU A 506 1.96 -12.32 -32.11
C LEU A 506 3.16 -11.74 -32.87
N GLY A 507 4.39 -12.07 -32.47
CA GLY A 507 5.60 -11.49 -33.02
C GLY A 507 5.77 -9.99 -32.75
N LEU A 508 5.14 -9.48 -31.69
CA LEU A 508 5.13 -8.05 -31.33
C LEU A 508 6.11 -7.78 -30.19
N ARG A 509 6.87 -6.68 -30.34
CA ARG A 509 7.70 -6.14 -29.28
C ARG A 509 6.94 -5.09 -28.50
N ALA A 510 7.09 -5.09 -27.18
CA ALA A 510 6.57 -4.05 -26.32
C ALA A 510 7.19 -2.68 -26.66
N GLN A 511 6.37 -1.64 -26.73
CA GLN A 511 6.75 -0.28 -27.09
C GLN A 511 6.80 0.62 -25.84
N PRO A 512 7.58 1.73 -25.87
CA PRO A 512 7.67 2.65 -24.74
C PRO A 512 6.32 3.20 -24.30
N ALA A 513 6.17 3.38 -22.99
CA ALA A 513 5.01 3.97 -22.36
C ALA A 513 5.40 5.24 -21.56
N GLN A 514 4.46 6.16 -21.39
CA GLN A 514 4.69 7.39 -20.65
C GLN A 514 3.54 7.69 -19.69
N SER A 515 3.88 8.37 -18.59
CA SER A 515 2.89 8.96 -17.69
C SER A 515 3.27 10.39 -17.32
N LEU A 516 2.29 11.27 -17.25
CA LEU A 516 2.42 12.61 -16.72
C LEU A 516 1.36 12.81 -15.64
N ARG A 517 1.80 13.21 -14.43
CA ARG A 517 0.90 13.37 -13.28
C ARG A 517 1.10 14.73 -12.65
N LEU A 518 -0.01 15.43 -12.42
CA LEU A 518 -0.07 16.63 -11.58
C LEU A 518 -0.75 16.27 -10.26
N ARG A 519 -0.11 16.58 -9.14
CA ARG A 519 -0.70 16.41 -7.81
C ARG A 519 -0.62 17.71 -7.02
N LEU A 520 -1.79 18.14 -6.53
CA LEU A 520 -1.95 19.26 -5.64
C LEU A 520 -2.42 18.76 -4.29
N THR A 521 -1.75 19.16 -3.21
CA THR A 521 -2.10 18.78 -1.85
C THR A 521 -2.16 20.01 -0.96
N TYR A 522 -3.23 20.11 -0.18
CA TYR A 522 -3.49 21.18 0.77
C TYR A 522 -3.61 20.54 2.15
N ALA A 523 -2.56 20.66 2.97
CA ALA A 523 -2.56 20.13 4.35
C ALA A 523 -3.04 21.20 5.34
N PHE A 524 -3.74 20.78 6.40
CA PHE A 524 -4.28 21.66 7.44
C PHE A 524 -4.20 21.01 8.83
#